data_97a212169bd595a1a7358448b6f346d8
#
_entry.id   97a212169bd595a1a7358448b6f346d8
#
_cell.length_a   1.000
_cell.length_b   1.000
_cell.length_c   1.000
_cell.angle_alpha   90.00
_cell.angle_beta   90.00
_cell.angle_gamma   90.00
#
_symmetry.space_group_name_H-M   'P 1'
#
loop_
_entity.id
_entity.type
_entity.pdbx_description
1 polymer ?
#
loop_
_entity_poly.entity_id
_entity_poly.type
_entity_poly.pdbx_seq_one_letter_code
_entity_poly.pdbx_strand_id
1 'polypeptide(L)'
;MIQITLPDASKREFPQAVTVAEVAASIGAGLAKAALGGKVDGKVVDTSYLIEKDSLLSIITAKDADGLELIRHSTAHLLAYAVKELFPDAQVTIGPVIENGFFYDFSYKRPFTPEDLIAIEKRMTELAAKDEPVTRRVLPRDEAVAHFNSIGEKYKAEIISSIPAGEDVSLYREGNFEDLCRGPHVPSTGKLKFFKLMKLAGAYWRGDHRNEMLQRVYGTAWATKDDLQQYLTQLEEAEKRDHRKLGKELDLFHIDDHAPGLVFWHPKGWTLWQGVEQYMRKVYQDNGYQEVKEIGRAHV
;
A
#
# COMPACT_ATOMS: atom_id res chain seq x y z
N MET A 1 -8.18 38.13 1.26
CA MET A 1 -9.16 37.09 1.70
C MET A 1 -9.09 35.96 0.71
N ILE A 2 -9.18 34.74 1.19
CA ILE A 2 -9.14 33.52 0.38
C ILE A 2 -10.49 32.85 0.51
N GLN A 3 -11.09 32.43 -0.62
CA GLN A 3 -12.37 31.76 -0.67
C GLN A 3 -12.18 30.26 -0.93
N ILE A 4 -12.63 29.43 0.00
CA ILE A 4 -12.63 27.97 -0.14
C ILE A 4 -14.04 27.50 -0.52
N THR A 5 -14.14 26.83 -1.64
CA THR A 5 -15.42 26.24 -2.13
C THR A 5 -15.42 24.75 -1.78
N LEU A 6 -16.45 24.29 -1.06
CA LEU A 6 -16.64 22.91 -0.63
C LEU A 6 -17.46 22.10 -1.67
N PRO A 7 -17.50 20.77 -1.56
CA PRO A 7 -18.22 19.91 -2.54
C PRO A 7 -19.74 20.19 -2.64
N ASP A 8 -20.35 20.71 -1.60
CA ASP A 8 -21.76 21.13 -1.57
C ASP A 8 -22.00 22.54 -2.15
N ALA A 9 -20.96 23.10 -2.80
CA ALA A 9 -20.91 24.46 -3.33
C ALA A 9 -20.98 25.58 -2.28
N SER A 10 -20.96 25.26 -1.00
CA SER A 10 -20.82 26.26 0.05
C SER A 10 -19.43 26.91 0.03
N LYS A 11 -19.35 28.16 0.43
CA LYS A 11 -18.12 28.96 0.40
C LYS A 11 -17.75 29.41 1.80
N ARG A 12 -16.45 29.36 2.08
CA ARG A 12 -15.88 29.86 3.33
C ARG A 12 -14.76 30.83 3.03
N GLU A 13 -14.78 31.96 3.70
CA GLU A 13 -13.79 33.03 3.52
C GLU A 13 -12.83 33.05 4.70
N PHE A 14 -11.56 33.17 4.39
CA PHE A 14 -10.49 33.27 5.36
C PHE A 14 -9.66 34.53 5.12
N PRO A 15 -9.27 35.29 6.17
CA PRO A 15 -8.56 36.54 6.01
C PRO A 15 -7.15 36.39 5.44
N GLN A 16 -6.57 35.20 5.59
CA GLN A 16 -5.21 34.85 5.18
C GLN A 16 -5.15 33.40 4.70
N ALA A 17 -3.97 32.94 4.28
CA ALA A 17 -3.69 31.54 3.97
C ALA A 17 -4.15 30.62 5.12
N VAL A 18 -4.75 29.49 4.78
CA VAL A 18 -5.41 28.59 5.71
C VAL A 18 -5.02 27.14 5.42
N THR A 19 -4.85 26.33 6.43
CA THR A 19 -4.56 24.90 6.26
C THR A 19 -5.84 24.09 6.05
N VAL A 20 -5.71 22.93 5.42
CA VAL A 20 -6.81 21.95 5.28
C VAL A 20 -7.42 21.61 6.66
N ALA A 21 -6.58 21.46 7.69
CA ALA A 21 -7.03 21.17 9.06
C ALA A 21 -7.89 22.33 9.64
N GLU A 22 -7.49 23.58 9.43
CA GLU A 22 -8.26 24.75 9.91
C GLU A 22 -9.59 24.88 9.18
N VAL A 23 -9.63 24.60 7.87
CA VAL A 23 -10.90 24.54 7.13
C VAL A 23 -11.80 23.45 7.68
N ALA A 24 -11.27 22.25 7.90
CA ALA A 24 -12.04 21.13 8.50
C ALA A 24 -12.59 21.51 9.90
N ALA A 25 -11.78 22.18 10.71
CA ALA A 25 -12.20 22.67 12.05
C ALA A 25 -13.30 23.73 11.95
N SER A 26 -13.24 24.63 10.95
CA SER A 26 -14.27 25.64 10.71
C SER A 26 -15.63 25.04 10.29
N ILE A 27 -15.62 23.85 9.69
CA ILE A 27 -16.84 23.12 9.31
C ILE A 27 -17.45 22.43 10.53
N GLY A 28 -16.61 21.77 11.35
CA GLY A 28 -17.06 21.13 12.58
C GLY A 28 -16.01 20.25 13.23
N ALA A 29 -16.05 20.17 14.57
CA ALA A 29 -15.08 19.40 15.35
C ALA A 29 -15.05 17.90 15.00
N GLY A 30 -16.18 17.33 14.62
CA GLY A 30 -16.26 15.93 14.18
C GLY A 30 -15.47 15.69 12.88
N LEU A 31 -15.60 16.59 11.90
CA LEU A 31 -14.87 16.51 10.63
C LEU A 31 -13.38 16.77 10.83
N ALA A 32 -13.01 17.76 11.66
CA ALA A 32 -11.62 18.02 12.02
C ALA A 32 -10.93 16.77 12.60
N LYS A 33 -11.64 16.08 13.51
CA LYS A 33 -11.14 14.82 14.10
C LYS A 33 -11.06 13.67 13.09
N ALA A 34 -11.96 13.62 12.10
CA ALA A 34 -12.02 12.56 11.10
C ALA A 34 -11.08 12.80 9.91
N ALA A 35 -10.61 14.02 9.70
CA ALA A 35 -9.78 14.41 8.57
C ALA A 35 -8.45 13.63 8.56
N LEU A 36 -8.12 13.05 7.40
CA LEU A 36 -6.87 12.37 7.10
C LEU A 36 -6.02 13.17 6.12
N GLY A 37 -6.65 13.99 5.28
CA GLY A 37 -6.03 14.83 4.27
C GLY A 37 -7.07 15.76 3.65
N GLY A 38 -6.71 16.41 2.56
CA GLY A 38 -7.59 17.20 1.72
C GLY A 38 -7.35 16.99 0.25
N LYS A 39 -8.36 17.25 -0.59
CA LYS A 39 -8.22 17.28 -2.03
C LYS A 39 -8.40 18.72 -2.48
N VAL A 40 -7.28 19.41 -2.74
CA VAL A 40 -7.23 20.81 -3.16
C VAL A 40 -7.08 20.87 -4.68
N ASP A 41 -8.04 21.45 -5.38
CA ASP A 41 -8.08 21.55 -6.85
C ASP A 41 -7.77 20.19 -7.54
N GLY A 42 -8.29 19.09 -6.96
CA GLY A 42 -8.10 17.72 -7.46
C GLY A 42 -6.85 17.02 -6.97
N LYS A 43 -5.91 17.70 -6.31
CA LYS A 43 -4.68 17.12 -5.76
C LYS A 43 -4.85 16.73 -4.29
N VAL A 44 -4.51 15.49 -3.93
CA VAL A 44 -4.50 14.99 -2.55
C VAL A 44 -3.30 15.59 -1.82
N VAL A 45 -3.53 16.14 -0.63
CA VAL A 45 -2.54 16.84 0.18
C VAL A 45 -2.72 16.54 1.68
N ASP A 46 -1.67 16.81 2.47
CA ASP A 46 -1.71 16.68 3.93
C ASP A 46 -2.74 17.63 4.57
N THR A 47 -3.17 17.33 5.79
CA THR A 47 -4.01 18.26 6.56
C THR A 47 -3.29 19.56 6.91
N SER A 48 -1.95 19.56 6.95
CA SER A 48 -1.10 20.73 7.18
C SER A 48 -0.83 21.57 5.92
N TYR A 49 -1.32 21.13 4.74
CA TYR A 49 -1.12 21.87 3.50
C TYR A 49 -1.76 23.25 3.57
N LEU A 50 -0.97 24.28 3.24
CA LEU A 50 -1.38 25.68 3.28
C LEU A 50 -2.01 26.08 1.93
N ILE A 51 -3.25 26.52 1.96
CA ILE A 51 -4.00 27.03 0.81
C ILE A 51 -3.84 28.55 0.79
N GLU A 52 -3.20 29.06 -0.26
CA GLU A 52 -2.81 30.48 -0.37
C GLU A 52 -3.68 31.28 -1.35
N LYS A 53 -4.59 30.62 -2.07
CA LYS A 53 -5.48 31.22 -3.06
C LYS A 53 -6.86 30.55 -3.04
N ASP A 54 -7.81 31.17 -3.72
CA ASP A 54 -9.14 30.59 -3.94
C ASP A 54 -9.01 29.20 -4.54
N SER A 55 -9.65 28.20 -3.91
CA SER A 55 -9.50 26.81 -4.27
C SER A 55 -10.76 26.00 -3.97
N LEU A 56 -10.89 24.87 -4.68
CA LEU A 56 -11.85 23.83 -4.36
C LEU A 56 -11.23 22.90 -3.33
N LEU A 57 -11.92 22.61 -2.23
CA LEU A 57 -11.43 21.70 -1.19
C LEU A 57 -12.47 20.65 -0.83
N SER A 58 -12.10 19.38 -0.89
CA SER A 58 -12.80 18.27 -0.25
C SER A 58 -11.96 17.71 0.91
N ILE A 59 -12.53 17.61 2.10
CA ILE A 59 -11.85 16.97 3.24
C ILE A 59 -11.92 15.46 3.06
N ILE A 60 -10.76 14.81 3.11
CA ILE A 60 -10.61 13.36 2.99
C ILE A 60 -10.69 12.71 4.36
N THR A 61 -11.54 11.70 4.48
CA THR A 61 -11.73 10.89 5.69
C THR A 61 -11.47 9.41 5.42
N ALA A 62 -11.51 8.58 6.45
CA ALA A 62 -11.34 7.12 6.30
C ALA A 62 -12.46 6.43 5.48
N LYS A 63 -13.54 7.15 5.15
CA LYS A 63 -14.63 6.63 4.32
C LYS A 63 -14.36 6.78 2.82
N ASP A 64 -13.40 7.60 2.46
CA ASP A 64 -13.05 7.91 1.09
C ASP A 64 -11.96 6.96 0.58
N ALA A 65 -11.97 6.65 -0.72
CA ALA A 65 -10.94 5.80 -1.33
C ALA A 65 -9.53 6.39 -1.15
N ASP A 66 -9.39 7.71 -1.38
CA ASP A 66 -8.14 8.44 -1.15
C ASP A 66 -7.71 8.34 0.34
N GLY A 67 -8.68 8.30 1.28
CA GLY A 67 -8.40 8.13 2.71
C GLY A 67 -7.84 6.76 3.07
N LEU A 68 -8.34 5.70 2.43
CA LEU A 68 -7.80 4.35 2.61
C LEU A 68 -6.36 4.24 2.05
N GLU A 69 -6.09 4.91 0.92
CA GLU A 69 -4.74 4.98 0.36
C GLU A 69 -3.77 5.71 1.30
N LEU A 70 -4.20 6.84 1.90
CA LEU A 70 -3.43 7.55 2.93
C LEU A 70 -3.12 6.67 4.15
N ILE A 71 -4.11 5.90 4.63
CA ILE A 71 -3.92 4.95 5.73
C ILE A 71 -2.87 3.89 5.35
N ARG A 72 -2.98 3.27 4.18
CA ARG A 72 -2.03 2.26 3.71
C ARG A 72 -0.62 2.80 3.56
N HIS A 73 -0.49 3.97 2.93
CA HIS A 73 0.80 4.63 2.74
C HIS A 73 1.46 4.98 4.08
N SER A 74 0.72 5.58 4.99
CA SER A 74 1.25 5.93 6.31
C SER A 74 1.54 4.69 7.17
N THR A 75 0.77 3.60 7.01
CA THR A 75 1.06 2.34 7.71
C THR A 75 2.35 1.68 7.19
N ALA A 76 2.71 1.87 5.91
CA ALA A 76 4.02 1.44 5.40
C ALA A 76 5.17 2.18 6.09
N HIS A 77 5.02 3.49 6.38
CA HIS A 77 6.00 4.25 7.14
C HIS A 77 6.05 3.82 8.62
N LEU A 78 4.89 3.55 9.24
CA LEU A 78 4.81 3.00 10.60
C LEU A 78 5.52 1.64 10.71
N LEU A 79 5.43 0.80 9.67
CA LEU A 79 6.21 -0.45 9.58
C LEU A 79 7.71 -0.15 9.56
N ALA A 80 8.17 0.78 8.73
CA ALA A 80 9.58 1.15 8.66
C ALA A 80 10.08 1.72 9.99
N TYR A 81 9.28 2.55 10.66
CA TYR A 81 9.58 3.07 11.99
C TYR A 81 9.74 1.94 13.01
N ALA A 82 8.80 0.99 13.08
CA ALA A 82 8.88 -0.15 13.98
C ALA A 82 10.11 -1.04 13.72
N VAL A 83 10.43 -1.28 12.45
CA VAL A 83 11.63 -2.03 12.06
C VAL A 83 12.90 -1.30 12.50
N LYS A 84 13.01 0.01 12.29
CA LYS A 84 14.18 0.78 12.72
C LYS A 84 14.39 0.79 14.23
N GLU A 85 13.30 0.80 15.02
CA GLU A 85 13.43 0.73 16.49
C GLU A 85 13.87 -0.66 16.99
N LEU A 86 13.38 -1.74 16.37
CA LEU A 86 13.74 -3.11 16.77
C LEU A 86 15.05 -3.58 16.14
N PHE A 87 15.35 -3.12 14.94
CA PHE A 87 16.51 -3.50 14.15
C PHE A 87 17.24 -2.26 13.61
N PRO A 88 17.96 -1.52 14.46
CA PRO A 88 18.58 -0.22 14.07
C PRO A 88 19.51 -0.31 12.85
N ASP A 89 20.18 -1.47 12.67
CA ASP A 89 21.08 -1.72 11.54
C ASP A 89 20.34 -2.01 10.22
N ALA A 90 19.02 -2.25 10.24
CA ALA A 90 18.25 -2.48 9.03
C ALA A 90 18.18 -1.19 8.21
N GLN A 91 18.45 -1.31 6.90
CA GLN A 91 18.35 -0.19 5.97
C GLN A 91 16.95 -0.14 5.35
N VAL A 92 16.34 1.02 5.33
CA VAL A 92 15.03 1.23 4.71
C VAL A 92 15.19 1.63 3.24
N THR A 93 14.31 1.12 2.37
CA THR A 93 14.37 1.42 0.95
C THR A 93 13.10 2.09 0.45
N ILE A 94 12.10 1.34 -0.01
CA ILE A 94 10.83 1.86 -0.53
C ILE A 94 9.64 1.11 0.06
N GLY A 95 8.53 1.80 0.23
CA GLY A 95 7.28 1.26 0.79
C GLY A 95 6.03 1.72 0.04
N PRO A 96 5.77 1.23 -1.19
CA PRO A 96 4.59 1.63 -1.95
C PRO A 96 3.31 0.97 -1.45
N VAL A 97 2.19 1.62 -1.73
CA VAL A 97 0.85 1.05 -1.61
C VAL A 97 0.60 0.08 -2.76
N ILE A 98 -0.12 -0.99 -2.48
CA ILE A 98 -0.64 -1.97 -3.44
C ILE A 98 -2.16 -2.13 -3.26
N GLU A 99 -2.82 -2.85 -4.17
CA GLU A 99 -4.29 -2.94 -4.26
C GLU A 99 -4.99 -3.14 -2.90
N ASN A 100 -4.55 -4.12 -2.09
CA ASN A 100 -5.18 -4.43 -0.79
C ASN A 100 -4.22 -4.28 0.39
N GLY A 101 -3.23 -3.39 0.28
CA GLY A 101 -2.27 -3.20 1.35
C GLY A 101 -1.07 -2.37 0.93
N PHE A 102 0.07 -2.76 1.43
CA PHE A 102 1.36 -2.13 1.20
C PHE A 102 2.48 -3.15 1.35
N PHE A 103 3.68 -2.78 0.95
CA PHE A 103 4.87 -3.47 1.39
C PHE A 103 5.98 -2.47 1.73
N TYR A 104 7.00 -2.93 2.40
CA TYR A 104 8.23 -2.18 2.58
C TYR A 104 9.44 -3.11 2.42
N ASP A 105 10.46 -2.63 1.71
CA ASP A 105 11.69 -3.38 1.44
C ASP A 105 12.81 -2.94 2.38
N PHE A 106 13.51 -3.93 2.94
CA PHE A 106 14.60 -3.73 3.89
C PHE A 106 15.85 -4.50 3.46
N SER A 107 17.03 -3.88 3.60
CA SER A 107 18.29 -4.61 3.62
C SER A 107 18.70 -4.85 5.07
N TYR A 108 18.94 -6.10 5.43
CA TYR A 108 19.36 -6.46 6.77
C TYR A 108 20.26 -7.69 6.76
N LYS A 109 21.19 -7.77 7.70
CA LYS A 109 22.27 -8.79 7.78
C LYS A 109 21.79 -10.24 7.92
N ARG A 110 20.55 -10.47 8.35
CA ARG A 110 19.90 -11.78 8.42
C ARG A 110 18.47 -11.72 7.89
N PRO A 111 17.91 -12.85 7.44
CA PRO A 111 16.48 -12.91 7.12
C PRO A 111 15.59 -12.57 8.33
N PHE A 112 14.50 -11.85 8.10
CA PHE A 112 13.42 -11.75 9.07
C PHE A 112 12.70 -13.09 9.19
N THR A 113 12.22 -13.39 10.40
CA THR A 113 11.47 -14.61 10.69
C THR A 113 9.98 -14.29 10.95
N PRO A 114 9.10 -15.30 10.98
CA PRO A 114 7.72 -15.10 11.40
C PRO A 114 7.59 -14.47 12.79
N GLU A 115 8.49 -14.81 13.72
CA GLU A 115 8.54 -14.23 15.05
C GLU A 115 8.91 -12.75 15.03
N ASP A 116 9.81 -12.35 14.11
CA ASP A 116 10.14 -10.94 13.92
C ASP A 116 8.90 -10.16 13.42
N LEU A 117 8.09 -10.75 12.51
CA LEU A 117 6.85 -10.12 12.07
C LEU A 117 5.90 -9.84 13.23
N ILE A 118 5.75 -10.80 14.13
CA ILE A 118 4.90 -10.65 15.33
C ILE A 118 5.42 -9.51 16.21
N ALA A 119 6.74 -9.46 16.43
CA ALA A 119 7.37 -8.41 17.22
C ALA A 119 7.23 -7.03 16.59
N ILE A 120 7.42 -6.94 15.25
CA ILE A 120 7.26 -5.70 14.48
C ILE A 120 5.80 -5.22 14.54
N GLU A 121 4.82 -6.09 14.30
CA GLU A 121 3.39 -5.74 14.35
C GLU A 121 2.98 -5.25 15.74
N LYS A 122 3.47 -5.89 16.80
CA LYS A 122 3.26 -5.43 18.16
C LYS A 122 3.85 -4.03 18.35
N ARG A 123 5.09 -3.80 17.88
CA ARG A 123 5.72 -2.48 17.99
C ARG A 123 4.98 -1.41 17.20
N MET A 124 4.51 -1.71 15.99
CA MET A 124 3.65 -0.82 15.22
C MET A 124 2.40 -0.40 16.01
N THR A 125 1.76 -1.37 16.70
CA THR A 125 0.57 -1.09 17.54
C THR A 125 0.91 -0.14 18.70
N GLU A 126 2.06 -0.34 19.34
CA GLU A 126 2.54 0.53 20.42
C GLU A 126 2.85 1.95 19.92
N LEU A 127 3.47 2.08 18.73
CA LEU A 127 3.78 3.37 18.10
C LEU A 127 2.50 4.09 17.66
N ALA A 128 1.55 3.38 17.07
CA ALA A 128 0.25 3.95 16.72
C ALA A 128 -0.50 4.50 17.96
N ALA A 129 -0.40 3.80 19.09
CA ALA A 129 -1.06 4.21 20.34
C ALA A 129 -0.46 5.50 20.94
N LYS A 130 0.78 5.86 20.59
CA LYS A 130 1.41 7.13 21.04
C LYS A 130 0.77 8.37 20.41
N ASP A 131 0.07 8.22 19.28
CA ASP A 131 -0.57 9.29 18.51
C ASP A 131 0.39 10.45 18.17
N GLU A 132 1.61 10.10 17.77
CA GLU A 132 2.65 11.09 17.42
C GLU A 132 2.27 11.83 16.13
N PRO A 133 2.48 13.15 16.05
CA PRO A 133 2.18 13.92 14.85
C PRO A 133 3.10 13.52 13.69
N VAL A 134 2.52 13.44 12.49
CA VAL A 134 3.27 13.31 11.25
C VAL A 134 3.55 14.67 10.67
N THR A 135 4.84 15.01 10.54
CA THR A 135 5.27 16.32 10.08
C THR A 135 6.06 16.21 8.79
N ARG A 136 5.82 17.18 7.89
CA ARG A 136 6.51 17.29 6.61
C ARG A 136 7.53 18.42 6.65
N ARG A 137 8.73 18.16 6.13
CA ARG A 137 9.71 19.21 5.80
C ARG A 137 10.23 19.03 4.39
N VAL A 138 10.73 20.10 3.81
CA VAL A 138 11.33 20.12 2.48
C VAL A 138 12.78 20.52 2.63
N LEU A 139 13.66 19.79 1.95
CA LEU A 139 15.09 20.08 1.90
C LEU A 139 15.55 20.13 0.46
N PRO A 140 16.56 20.97 0.14
CA PRO A 140 17.32 20.84 -1.09
C PRO A 140 17.88 19.42 -1.22
N ARG A 141 17.87 18.88 -2.45
CA ARG A 141 18.33 17.52 -2.75
C ARG A 141 19.67 17.17 -2.11
N ASP A 142 20.67 18.05 -2.23
CA ASP A 142 22.03 17.75 -1.75
C ASP A 142 22.12 17.76 -0.22
N GLU A 143 21.34 18.59 0.46
CA GLU A 143 21.19 18.56 1.90
C GLU A 143 20.52 17.27 2.36
N ALA A 144 19.50 16.81 1.65
CA ALA A 144 18.82 15.54 1.96
C ALA A 144 19.77 14.33 1.75
N VAL A 145 20.60 14.31 0.70
CA VAL A 145 21.65 13.30 0.52
C VAL A 145 22.62 13.28 1.70
N ALA A 146 23.10 14.46 2.10
CA ALA A 146 24.01 14.58 3.26
C ALA A 146 23.36 14.11 4.55
N HIS A 147 22.09 14.46 4.76
CA HIS A 147 21.31 14.03 5.92
C HIS A 147 21.19 12.51 6.01
N PHE A 148 20.72 11.83 4.93
CA PHE A 148 20.57 10.36 4.93
C PHE A 148 21.89 9.63 5.04
N ASN A 149 22.97 10.16 4.45
CA ASN A 149 24.31 9.62 4.66
C ASN A 149 24.76 9.74 6.13
N SER A 150 24.46 10.84 6.79
CA SER A 150 24.86 11.07 8.18
C SER A 150 24.18 10.13 9.19
N ILE A 151 22.95 9.66 8.87
CA ILE A 151 22.22 8.68 9.67
C ILE A 151 22.41 7.23 9.18
N GLY A 152 23.27 7.02 8.18
CA GLY A 152 23.64 5.71 7.66
C GLY A 152 22.63 5.07 6.70
N GLU A 153 21.62 5.78 6.20
CA GLU A 153 20.59 5.29 5.28
C GLU A 153 21.04 5.39 3.81
N LYS A 154 21.95 4.50 3.42
CA LYS A 154 22.61 4.51 2.09
C LYS A 154 21.64 4.42 0.92
N TYR A 155 20.56 3.61 1.02
CA TYR A 155 19.60 3.46 -0.07
C TYR A 155 18.76 4.72 -0.27
N LYS A 156 18.40 5.42 0.82
CA LYS A 156 17.72 6.72 0.71
C LYS A 156 18.61 7.76 0.06
N ALA A 157 19.88 7.83 0.47
CA ALA A 157 20.86 8.73 -0.18
C ALA A 157 21.03 8.41 -1.68
N GLU A 158 21.07 7.12 -2.06
CA GLU A 158 21.16 6.67 -3.46
C GLU A 158 19.88 7.06 -4.25
N ILE A 159 18.69 6.84 -3.69
CA ILE A 159 17.43 7.24 -4.33
C ILE A 159 17.41 8.74 -4.58
N ILE A 160 17.75 9.55 -3.58
CA ILE A 160 17.77 11.02 -3.69
C ILE A 160 18.81 11.46 -4.70
N SER A 161 19.97 10.83 -4.76
CA SER A 161 21.03 11.12 -5.72
C SER A 161 20.59 10.90 -7.18
N SER A 162 19.59 10.07 -7.42
CA SER A 162 19.02 9.85 -8.77
C SER A 162 17.99 10.93 -9.18
N ILE A 163 17.58 11.81 -8.26
CA ILE A 163 16.69 12.95 -8.55
C ILE A 163 17.53 14.04 -9.22
N PRO A 164 17.00 14.79 -10.21
CA PRO A 164 17.72 15.87 -10.85
C PRO A 164 18.28 16.90 -9.86
N ALA A 165 19.46 17.47 -10.18
CA ALA A 165 20.05 18.50 -9.34
C ALA A 165 19.19 19.78 -9.33
N GLY A 166 19.11 20.42 -8.16
CA GLY A 166 18.33 21.66 -7.98
C GLY A 166 16.86 21.41 -7.64
N GLU A 167 16.42 20.15 -7.53
CA GLU A 167 15.08 19.84 -7.02
C GLU A 167 15.08 19.74 -5.49
N ASP A 168 13.94 20.13 -4.90
CA ASP A 168 13.67 19.93 -3.49
C ASP A 168 13.00 18.57 -3.27
N VAL A 169 13.28 17.96 -2.13
CA VAL A 169 12.69 16.69 -1.72
C VAL A 169 11.96 16.84 -0.39
N SER A 170 10.84 16.13 -0.26
CA SER A 170 10.09 16.14 1.00
C SER A 170 10.44 14.93 1.87
N LEU A 171 10.54 15.20 3.16
CA LEU A 171 10.76 14.22 4.21
C LEU A 171 9.57 14.26 5.16
N TYR A 172 9.17 13.08 5.63
CA TYR A 172 8.12 12.95 6.64
C TYR A 172 8.69 12.35 7.90
N ARG A 173 8.32 12.92 9.03
CA ARG A 173 8.80 12.52 10.35
C ARG A 173 7.64 12.06 11.22
N GLU A 174 7.82 10.91 11.85
CA GLU A 174 6.95 10.28 12.83
C GLU A 174 7.78 9.96 14.07
N GLY A 175 7.59 10.70 15.17
CA GLY A 175 8.42 10.57 16.36
C GLY A 175 9.92 10.71 16.07
N ASN A 176 10.69 9.65 16.27
CA ASN A 176 12.13 9.62 16.02
C ASN A 176 12.51 9.06 14.64
N PHE A 177 11.54 8.62 13.83
CA PHE A 177 11.77 8.11 12.50
C PHE A 177 11.49 9.20 11.46
N GLU A 178 12.40 9.32 10.48
CA GLU A 178 12.24 10.24 9.36
C GLU A 178 12.54 9.52 8.06
N ASP A 179 11.66 9.69 7.06
CA ASP A 179 11.78 9.04 5.78
C ASP A 179 11.62 9.99 4.60
N LEU A 180 12.28 9.65 3.48
CA LEU A 180 12.07 10.28 2.18
C LEU A 180 10.71 9.87 1.64
N CYS A 181 9.82 10.82 1.42
CA CYS A 181 8.52 10.55 0.84
C CYS A 181 7.92 11.77 0.15
N ARG A 182 7.16 11.51 -0.93
CA ARG A 182 6.39 12.56 -1.61
C ARG A 182 5.10 12.92 -0.87
N GLY A 183 4.65 12.03 0.01
CA GLY A 183 3.37 12.16 0.70
C GLY A 183 2.16 12.02 -0.25
N PRO A 184 0.98 12.44 0.19
CA PRO A 184 0.68 12.88 1.56
C PRO A 184 0.54 11.75 2.58
N HIS A 185 0.48 12.11 3.87
CA HIS A 185 0.31 11.20 5.00
C HIS A 185 -0.84 11.62 5.91
N VAL A 186 -1.29 10.69 6.77
CA VAL A 186 -2.24 10.99 7.84
C VAL A 186 -1.63 11.96 8.86
N PRO A 187 -2.44 12.75 9.60
CA PRO A 187 -1.92 13.79 10.51
C PRO A 187 -1.19 13.26 11.74
N SER A 188 -1.47 12.02 12.16
CA SER A 188 -0.81 11.40 13.31
C SER A 188 -0.84 9.88 13.23
N THR A 189 0.09 9.21 13.92
CA THR A 189 0.16 7.74 13.99
C THR A 189 -1.09 7.10 14.61
N GLY A 190 -1.81 7.83 15.47
CA GLY A 190 -3.06 7.38 16.09
C GLY A 190 -4.23 7.15 15.12
N LYS A 191 -4.10 7.56 13.85
CA LYS A 191 -5.04 7.24 12.78
C LYS A 191 -4.86 5.82 12.25
N LEU A 192 -3.72 5.19 12.49
CA LEU A 192 -3.31 3.89 11.96
C LEU A 192 -3.63 2.78 12.97
N LYS A 193 -4.87 2.27 12.95
CA LYS A 193 -5.36 1.35 14.00
C LYS A 193 -5.59 -0.08 13.53
N PHE A 194 -5.92 -0.28 12.27
CA PHE A 194 -6.42 -1.57 11.75
C PHE A 194 -5.52 -2.06 10.62
N PHE A 195 -4.46 -2.73 10.99
CA PHE A 195 -3.46 -3.29 10.08
C PHE A 195 -3.06 -4.70 10.49
N LYS A 196 -2.45 -5.42 9.55
CA LYS A 196 -1.88 -6.74 9.77
C LYS A 196 -0.64 -6.92 8.89
N LEU A 197 0.45 -7.43 9.45
CA LEU A 197 1.57 -7.92 8.65
C LEU A 197 1.26 -9.32 8.13
N MET A 198 1.49 -9.55 6.83
CA MET A 198 0.98 -10.73 6.13
C MET A 198 2.05 -11.77 5.88
N LYS A 199 3.12 -11.40 5.19
CA LYS A 199 4.16 -12.33 4.77
C LYS A 199 5.49 -11.65 4.47
N LEU A 200 6.53 -12.47 4.43
CA LEU A 200 7.87 -12.12 3.97
C LEU A 200 8.11 -12.64 2.55
N ALA A 201 8.86 -11.90 1.76
CA ALA A 201 9.34 -12.33 0.46
C ALA A 201 10.72 -11.71 0.17
N GLY A 202 11.45 -12.26 -0.79
CA GLY A 202 12.64 -11.63 -1.35
C GLY A 202 12.27 -10.69 -2.50
N ALA A 203 13.02 -9.60 -2.65
CA ALA A 203 12.92 -8.70 -3.79
C ALA A 203 14.31 -8.14 -4.13
N TYR A 204 14.70 -8.18 -5.39
CA TYR A 204 15.98 -7.58 -5.79
C TYR A 204 15.87 -6.05 -5.83
N TRP A 205 16.88 -5.37 -5.31
CA TRP A 205 16.98 -3.92 -5.39
C TRP A 205 16.80 -3.43 -6.82
N ARG A 206 15.87 -2.48 -7.02
CA ARG A 206 15.47 -1.95 -8.34
C ARG A 206 15.02 -3.02 -9.36
N GLY A 207 14.60 -4.19 -8.90
CA GLY A 207 14.13 -5.28 -9.76
C GLY A 207 15.22 -5.99 -10.57
N ASP A 208 16.49 -5.70 -10.33
CA ASP A 208 17.61 -6.32 -11.05
C ASP A 208 18.23 -7.44 -10.20
N HIS A 209 18.19 -8.67 -10.72
CA HIS A 209 18.71 -9.86 -10.04
C HIS A 209 20.22 -9.84 -9.75
N ARG A 210 20.97 -8.89 -10.33
CA ARG A 210 22.39 -8.67 -10.05
C ARG A 210 22.61 -7.83 -8.80
N ASN A 211 21.58 -7.13 -8.35
CA ASN A 211 21.65 -6.31 -7.14
C ASN A 211 21.34 -7.13 -5.89
N GLU A 212 21.55 -6.52 -4.74
CA GLU A 212 21.27 -7.13 -3.43
C GLU A 212 19.80 -7.57 -3.32
N MET A 213 19.60 -8.76 -2.76
CA MET A 213 18.27 -9.25 -2.42
C MET A 213 17.83 -8.64 -1.11
N LEU A 214 16.79 -7.82 -1.17
CA LEU A 214 16.12 -7.20 -0.05
C LEU A 214 15.06 -8.12 0.54
N GLN A 215 14.63 -7.80 1.75
CA GLN A 215 13.55 -8.49 2.44
C GLN A 215 12.30 -7.62 2.35
N ARG A 216 11.29 -8.14 1.70
CA ARG A 216 9.99 -7.48 1.52
C ARG A 216 9.02 -7.95 2.59
N VAL A 217 8.53 -7.01 3.38
CA VAL A 217 7.46 -7.24 4.36
C VAL A 217 6.15 -6.74 3.78
N TYR A 218 5.19 -7.63 3.57
CA TYR A 218 3.85 -7.28 3.13
C TYR A 218 2.94 -7.02 4.33
N GLY A 219 2.11 -6.00 4.21
CA GLY A 219 1.07 -5.68 5.17
C GLY A 219 -0.23 -5.25 4.49
N THR A 220 -1.30 -5.24 5.26
CA THR A 220 -2.59 -4.67 4.88
C THR A 220 -3.05 -3.69 5.93
N ALA A 221 -3.80 -2.65 5.51
CA ALA A 221 -4.40 -1.69 6.43
C ALA A 221 -5.76 -1.23 5.92
N TRP A 222 -6.68 -0.98 6.86
CA TRP A 222 -8.08 -0.74 6.60
C TRP A 222 -8.64 0.38 7.47
N ALA A 223 -9.74 0.98 7.03
CA ALA A 223 -10.41 2.08 7.73
C ALA A 223 -11.05 1.63 9.05
N THR A 224 -11.58 0.40 9.09
CA THR A 224 -12.25 -0.17 10.25
C THR A 224 -11.74 -1.56 10.60
N LYS A 225 -12.02 -1.99 11.84
CA LYS A 225 -11.70 -3.35 12.28
C LYS A 225 -12.49 -4.41 11.49
N ASP A 226 -13.72 -4.09 11.14
CA ASP A 226 -14.60 -5.01 10.43
C ASP A 226 -14.11 -5.23 8.99
N ASP A 227 -13.66 -4.17 8.30
CA ASP A 227 -13.07 -4.29 6.97
C ASP A 227 -11.81 -5.15 6.98
N LEU A 228 -10.93 -4.94 7.97
CA LEU A 228 -9.74 -5.78 8.15
C LEU A 228 -10.13 -7.25 8.38
N GLN A 229 -11.08 -7.51 9.28
CA GLN A 229 -11.52 -8.88 9.58
C GLN A 229 -12.18 -9.54 8.37
N GLN A 230 -13.00 -8.81 7.64
CA GLN A 230 -13.63 -9.30 6.41
C GLN A 230 -12.57 -9.69 5.37
N TYR A 231 -11.55 -8.87 5.17
CA TYR A 231 -10.44 -9.17 4.26
C TYR A 231 -9.66 -10.41 4.69
N LEU A 232 -9.32 -10.54 5.97
CA LEU A 232 -8.61 -11.72 6.49
C LEU A 232 -9.44 -12.99 6.31
N THR A 233 -10.75 -12.93 6.60
CA THR A 233 -11.68 -14.05 6.38
C THR A 233 -11.76 -14.42 4.89
N GLN A 234 -11.79 -13.42 4.00
CA GLN A 234 -11.78 -13.68 2.55
C GLN A 234 -10.51 -14.43 2.10
N LEU A 235 -9.36 -14.07 2.66
CA LEU A 235 -8.09 -14.77 2.36
C LEU A 235 -8.10 -16.21 2.89
N GLU A 236 -8.57 -16.45 4.10
CA GLU A 236 -8.72 -17.79 4.67
C GLU A 236 -9.66 -18.66 3.82
N GLU A 237 -10.79 -18.10 3.40
CA GLU A 237 -11.73 -18.81 2.53
C GLU A 237 -11.14 -19.08 1.14
N ALA A 238 -10.36 -18.14 0.59
CA ALA A 238 -9.64 -18.34 -0.67
C ALA A 238 -8.62 -19.46 -0.56
N GLU A 239 -7.87 -19.54 0.55
CA GLU A 239 -6.91 -20.64 0.81
C GLU A 239 -7.60 -22.00 0.92
N LYS A 240 -8.75 -22.07 1.60
CA LYS A 240 -9.56 -23.31 1.68
C LYS A 240 -10.04 -23.77 0.30
N ARG A 241 -10.24 -22.84 -0.64
CA ARG A 241 -10.71 -23.09 -2.01
C ARG A 241 -9.59 -23.17 -3.04
N ASP A 242 -8.32 -23.25 -2.61
CA ASP A 242 -7.20 -23.40 -3.54
C ASP A 242 -7.38 -24.67 -4.38
N HIS A 243 -7.50 -24.50 -5.69
CA HIS A 243 -7.72 -25.60 -6.63
C HIS A 243 -6.63 -26.66 -6.56
N ARG A 244 -5.39 -26.32 -6.22
CA ARG A 244 -4.28 -27.26 -6.08
C ARG A 244 -4.50 -28.20 -4.89
N LYS A 245 -5.03 -27.66 -3.79
CA LYS A 245 -5.39 -28.41 -2.59
C LYS A 245 -6.62 -29.27 -2.85
N LEU A 246 -7.70 -28.64 -3.30
CA LEU A 246 -8.97 -29.33 -3.59
C LEU A 246 -8.80 -30.36 -4.72
N GLY A 247 -8.01 -30.07 -5.76
CA GLY A 247 -7.72 -30.99 -6.83
C GLY A 247 -7.09 -32.30 -6.36
N LYS A 248 -6.16 -32.18 -5.40
CA LYS A 248 -5.52 -33.35 -4.77
C LYS A 248 -6.46 -34.09 -3.82
N GLU A 249 -7.14 -33.35 -2.92
CA GLU A 249 -8.05 -33.95 -1.92
C GLU A 249 -9.24 -34.68 -2.56
N LEU A 250 -9.77 -34.14 -3.65
CA LEU A 250 -10.91 -34.71 -4.38
C LEU A 250 -10.52 -35.68 -5.50
N ASP A 251 -9.23 -35.92 -5.70
CA ASP A 251 -8.69 -36.74 -6.75
C ASP A 251 -9.16 -36.32 -8.15
N LEU A 252 -8.98 -35.02 -8.46
CA LEU A 252 -9.46 -34.43 -9.72
C LEU A 252 -8.40 -34.43 -10.81
N PHE A 253 -7.16 -34.17 -10.45
CA PHE A 253 -6.02 -34.11 -11.39
C PHE A 253 -4.67 -34.19 -10.65
N HIS A 254 -3.61 -34.41 -11.41
CA HIS A 254 -2.24 -34.20 -10.97
C HIS A 254 -1.40 -33.48 -12.02
N ILE A 255 -0.29 -32.95 -11.59
CA ILE A 255 0.76 -32.38 -12.45
C ILE A 255 1.98 -33.27 -12.27
N ASP A 256 2.57 -33.72 -13.38
CA ASP A 256 3.74 -34.61 -13.41
C ASP A 256 5.00 -33.77 -13.68
N ASP A 257 6.08 -34.05 -12.94
CA ASP A 257 7.35 -33.34 -13.09
C ASP A 257 7.99 -33.54 -14.47
N HIS A 258 7.67 -34.66 -15.16
CA HIS A 258 8.14 -34.94 -16.51
C HIS A 258 7.38 -34.16 -17.60
N ALA A 259 6.26 -33.55 -17.24
CA ALA A 259 5.43 -32.77 -18.15
C ALA A 259 5.00 -31.43 -17.47
N PRO A 260 5.95 -30.54 -17.15
CA PRO A 260 5.66 -29.32 -16.40
C PRO A 260 4.65 -28.44 -17.16
N GLY A 261 3.61 -28.03 -16.43
CA GLY A 261 2.53 -27.19 -16.97
C GLY A 261 1.37 -27.96 -17.62
N LEU A 262 1.48 -29.28 -17.79
CA LEU A 262 0.37 -30.12 -18.25
C LEU A 262 -0.41 -30.68 -17.06
N VAL A 263 -1.74 -30.66 -17.18
CA VAL A 263 -2.66 -31.20 -16.16
C VAL A 263 -3.18 -32.55 -16.65
N PHE A 264 -2.98 -33.58 -15.84
CA PHE A 264 -3.51 -34.91 -16.07
C PHE A 264 -4.82 -35.10 -15.32
N TRP A 265 -5.94 -35.07 -16.03
CA TRP A 265 -7.26 -35.16 -15.45
C TRP A 265 -7.62 -36.59 -15.07
N HIS A 266 -8.03 -36.80 -13.83
CA HIS A 266 -8.60 -38.04 -13.35
C HIS A 266 -10.10 -38.14 -13.72
N PRO A 267 -10.74 -39.29 -13.60
CA PRO A 267 -12.13 -39.45 -14.07
C PRO A 267 -13.12 -38.43 -13.52
N LYS A 268 -13.03 -38.09 -12.22
CA LYS A 268 -13.89 -37.07 -11.61
C LYS A 268 -13.58 -35.67 -12.15
N GLY A 269 -12.31 -35.33 -12.27
CA GLY A 269 -11.85 -34.03 -12.81
C GLY A 269 -12.22 -33.88 -14.27
N TRP A 270 -12.10 -34.97 -15.06
CA TRP A 270 -12.50 -34.98 -16.45
C TRP A 270 -14.01 -34.74 -16.64
N THR A 271 -14.83 -35.31 -15.77
CA THR A 271 -16.28 -35.03 -15.76
C THR A 271 -16.58 -33.56 -15.51
N LEU A 272 -15.87 -32.91 -14.56
CA LEU A 272 -16.00 -31.48 -14.32
C LEU A 272 -15.54 -30.66 -15.53
N TRP A 273 -14.39 -31.01 -16.10
CA TRP A 273 -13.87 -30.34 -17.30
C TRP A 273 -14.89 -30.37 -18.45
N GLN A 274 -15.44 -31.54 -18.77
CA GLN A 274 -16.44 -31.69 -19.82
C GLN A 274 -17.71 -30.86 -19.54
N GLY A 275 -18.15 -30.78 -18.26
CA GLY A 275 -19.30 -29.97 -17.89
C GLY A 275 -19.07 -28.48 -18.15
N VAL A 276 -17.88 -27.95 -17.79
CA VAL A 276 -17.50 -26.57 -18.07
C VAL A 276 -17.38 -26.32 -19.58
N GLU A 277 -16.71 -27.20 -20.30
CA GLU A 277 -16.52 -27.12 -21.76
C GLU A 277 -17.85 -27.06 -22.50
N GLN A 278 -18.78 -27.99 -22.18
CA GLN A 278 -20.11 -28.04 -22.78
C GLN A 278 -20.92 -26.78 -22.49
N TYR A 279 -20.86 -26.27 -21.24
CA TYR A 279 -21.52 -24.99 -20.87
C TYR A 279 -20.97 -23.84 -21.70
N MET A 280 -19.65 -23.70 -21.81
CA MET A 280 -19.03 -22.66 -22.60
C MET A 280 -19.34 -22.74 -24.08
N ARG A 281 -19.36 -23.95 -24.66
CA ARG A 281 -19.79 -24.15 -26.05
C ARG A 281 -21.22 -23.65 -26.27
N LYS A 282 -22.12 -23.98 -25.34
CA LYS A 282 -23.50 -23.50 -25.40
C LYS A 282 -23.56 -21.97 -25.35
N VAL A 283 -22.84 -21.33 -24.41
CA VAL A 283 -22.80 -19.86 -24.31
C VAL A 283 -22.30 -19.23 -25.60
N TYR A 284 -21.24 -19.78 -26.20
CA TYR A 284 -20.72 -19.28 -27.49
C TYR A 284 -21.74 -19.45 -28.63
N GLN A 285 -22.38 -20.60 -28.75
CA GLN A 285 -23.41 -20.84 -29.78
C GLN A 285 -24.62 -19.90 -29.61
N ASP A 286 -25.10 -19.73 -28.37
CA ASP A 286 -26.23 -18.83 -28.05
C ASP A 286 -25.91 -17.37 -28.38
N ASN A 287 -24.62 -16.98 -28.40
CA ASN A 287 -24.14 -15.64 -28.76
C ASN A 287 -23.62 -15.54 -30.21
N GLY A 288 -23.87 -16.51 -31.05
CA GLY A 288 -23.56 -16.48 -32.50
C GLY A 288 -22.10 -16.76 -32.87
N TYR A 289 -21.28 -17.28 -31.94
CA TYR A 289 -19.92 -17.69 -32.21
C TYR A 289 -19.91 -19.08 -32.88
N GLN A 290 -18.99 -19.29 -33.82
CA GLN A 290 -18.78 -20.58 -34.49
C GLN A 290 -17.52 -21.24 -33.94
N GLU A 291 -17.62 -22.54 -33.61
CA GLU A 291 -16.47 -23.32 -33.18
C GLU A 291 -15.63 -23.72 -34.36
N VAL A 292 -14.32 -23.50 -34.29
CA VAL A 292 -13.34 -23.99 -35.26
C VAL A 292 -12.30 -24.84 -34.55
N LYS A 293 -11.76 -25.84 -35.24
CA LYS A 293 -10.66 -26.65 -34.70
C LYS A 293 -9.41 -26.40 -35.52
N GLU A 294 -8.39 -25.90 -34.82
CA GLU A 294 -7.08 -25.63 -35.40
C GLU A 294 -6.05 -26.64 -34.90
N ILE A 295 -5.15 -27.06 -35.79
CA ILE A 295 -4.03 -27.95 -35.47
C ILE A 295 -2.75 -27.13 -35.58
N GLY A 296 -2.27 -26.60 -34.46
CA GLY A 296 -1.02 -25.83 -34.42
C GLY A 296 -1.16 -24.44 -33.82
N ARG A 297 -0.10 -23.65 -33.91
CA ARG A 297 -0.12 -22.25 -33.49
C ARG A 297 -0.75 -21.39 -34.57
N ALA A 298 -1.78 -20.67 -34.23
CA ALA A 298 -2.23 -19.56 -35.07
C ALA A 298 -1.09 -18.55 -35.15
N HIS A 299 -0.51 -18.39 -36.33
CA HIS A 299 0.36 -17.27 -36.61
C HIS A 299 -0.52 -16.12 -37.09
N VAL A 300 -0.66 -15.13 -36.22
CA VAL A 300 -1.24 -13.83 -36.57
C VAL A 300 -0.15 -12.96 -37.15
#